data_e103b8293ff6344842c363c47eba25b9
#
_entry.id   e103b8293ff6344842c363c47eba25b9
#
_cell.length_a   1.000
_cell.length_b   1.000
_cell.length_c   1.000
_cell.angle_alpha   90.00
_cell.angle_beta   90.00
_cell.angle_gamma   90.00
#
_symmetry.space_group_name_H-M   'P 1'
#
loop_
_entity.id
_entity.type
_entity.pdbx_description
1 polymer ?
#
loop_
_entity_poly.entity_id
_entity_poly.type
_entity_poly.pdbx_seq_one_letter_code
_entity_poly.pdbx_strand_id
1 'polypeptide(L)'
;MNLNGKTLFITGASRGIGLAIAKRAARDGANVVVAAKTTEADPRLPGTIHSAAAEIVAAGGQALAVQTDIRDEASVLAAMAQAVAQFGGIDILVNNASAISLTPTPATPMKRFDLMFGVNVRGTYLCTQAALPQLLKSAQAGRNPHVLTMGPPLSMKEHWFKNHTAYTMAKYGMSMCTLGHAGEFRPHGIAVNSLWPRTAIATAALQMIPGVDVGRCRTPEILADAAYLILTSDARTTSGNFFIDDEVLSQHGVIDLDRYSVTPGTTDFIPDFFVD
;
A
#
# COMPACT_ATOMS: atom_id res chain seq x y z
N MET A 1 -17.66 9.06 -5.01
CA MET A 1 -16.84 10.20 -4.50
C MET A 1 -15.57 10.30 -5.33
N ASN A 2 -14.74 11.35 -5.18
CA ASN A 2 -13.42 11.45 -5.78
C ASN A 2 -12.40 11.89 -4.74
N LEU A 3 -11.11 11.94 -5.11
CA LEU A 3 -10.01 12.27 -4.19
C LEU A 3 -9.56 13.73 -4.28
N ASN A 4 -10.31 14.61 -4.96
CA ASN A 4 -9.96 16.02 -5.07
C ASN A 4 -9.83 16.69 -3.69
N GLY A 5 -8.69 17.33 -3.44
CA GLY A 5 -8.37 18.02 -2.18
C GLY A 5 -8.26 17.09 -0.96
N LYS A 6 -8.25 15.76 -1.14
CA LYS A 6 -7.92 14.80 -0.08
C LYS A 6 -6.41 14.71 0.11
N THR A 7 -5.97 14.54 1.34
CA THR A 7 -4.57 14.32 1.66
C THR A 7 -4.31 12.85 1.95
N LEU A 8 -3.49 12.22 1.10
CA LEU A 8 -3.05 10.84 1.24
C LEU A 8 -1.63 10.79 1.79
N PHE A 9 -1.42 10.07 2.88
CA PHE A 9 -0.09 9.72 3.38
C PHE A 9 0.22 8.29 2.95
N ILE A 10 1.22 8.11 2.06
CA ILE A 10 1.51 6.80 1.45
C ILE A 10 2.93 6.37 1.83
N THR A 11 3.04 5.28 2.59
CA THR A 11 4.34 4.71 2.94
C THR A 11 4.93 3.91 1.79
N GLY A 12 6.25 4.03 1.57
CA GLY A 12 6.92 3.32 0.48
C GLY A 12 6.53 3.80 -0.93
N ALA A 13 6.08 5.05 -1.08
CA ALA A 13 5.57 5.60 -2.33
C ALA A 13 6.63 6.12 -3.32
N SER A 14 7.92 5.88 -3.08
CA SER A 14 8.98 6.32 -3.99
C SER A 14 9.00 5.56 -5.34
N ARG A 15 8.27 4.45 -5.46
CA ARG A 15 8.17 3.59 -6.66
C ARG A 15 7.03 2.58 -6.56
N GLY A 16 6.85 1.79 -7.65
CA GLY A 16 5.97 0.61 -7.68
C GLY A 16 4.52 0.92 -7.34
N ILE A 17 3.89 0.03 -6.56
CA ILE A 17 2.47 0.10 -6.21
C ILE A 17 2.12 1.42 -5.49
N GLY A 18 2.93 1.82 -4.51
CA GLY A 18 2.68 3.07 -3.77
C GLY A 18 2.71 4.31 -4.66
N LEU A 19 3.63 4.38 -5.62
CA LEU A 19 3.68 5.47 -6.59
C LEU A 19 2.50 5.42 -7.57
N ALA A 20 2.10 4.23 -8.02
CA ALA A 20 0.95 4.09 -8.91
C ALA A 20 -0.35 4.56 -8.24
N ILE A 21 -0.58 4.18 -6.96
CA ILE A 21 -1.71 4.68 -6.15
C ILE A 21 -1.64 6.20 -6.00
N ALA A 22 -0.46 6.75 -5.72
CA ALA A 22 -0.24 8.19 -5.61
C ALA A 22 -0.61 8.94 -6.90
N LYS A 23 -0.12 8.46 -8.05
CA LYS A 23 -0.43 9.04 -9.37
C LYS A 23 -1.90 8.92 -9.72
N ARG A 24 -2.55 7.81 -9.36
CA ARG A 24 -3.99 7.64 -9.57
C ARG A 24 -4.81 8.67 -8.78
N ALA A 25 -4.45 8.88 -7.51
CA ALA A 25 -5.09 9.90 -6.68
C ALA A 25 -4.82 11.31 -7.18
N ALA A 26 -3.61 11.58 -7.66
CA ALA A 26 -3.20 12.88 -8.20
C ALA A 26 -4.03 13.32 -9.41
N ARG A 27 -4.53 12.38 -10.24
CA ARG A 27 -5.42 12.68 -11.38
C ARG A 27 -6.73 13.37 -10.97
N ASP A 28 -7.15 13.19 -9.74
CA ASP A 28 -8.31 13.87 -9.16
C ASP A 28 -7.94 15.22 -8.50
N GLY A 29 -6.65 15.59 -8.43
CA GLY A 29 -6.18 16.75 -7.69
C GLY A 29 -5.94 16.50 -6.19
N ALA A 30 -5.58 15.28 -5.81
CA ALA A 30 -5.24 14.96 -4.43
C ALA A 30 -3.89 15.54 -3.99
N ASN A 31 -3.74 15.75 -2.68
CA ASN A 31 -2.47 16.03 -2.02
C ASN A 31 -1.83 14.70 -1.58
N VAL A 32 -0.58 14.46 -1.92
CA VAL A 32 0.10 13.20 -1.62
C VAL A 32 1.39 13.44 -0.84
N VAL A 33 1.52 12.77 0.30
CA VAL A 33 2.77 12.69 1.05
C VAL A 33 3.49 11.40 0.66
N VAL A 34 4.65 11.55 0.02
CA VAL A 34 5.54 10.45 -0.37
C VAL A 34 6.46 10.14 0.80
N ALA A 35 6.06 9.21 1.67
CA ALA A 35 6.83 8.83 2.86
C ALA A 35 7.68 7.58 2.58
N ALA A 36 8.97 7.76 2.32
CA ALA A 36 9.89 6.64 2.07
C ALA A 36 11.34 7.02 2.43
N LYS A 37 12.21 6.01 2.49
CA LYS A 37 13.62 6.19 2.89
C LYS A 37 14.52 6.70 1.76
N THR A 38 14.16 6.41 0.51
CA THR A 38 15.05 6.58 -0.64
C THR A 38 15.05 8.03 -1.12
N THR A 39 16.13 8.74 -0.83
CA THR A 39 16.38 10.12 -1.26
C THR A 39 17.30 10.19 -2.48
N GLU A 40 18.19 9.20 -2.64
CA GLU A 40 19.15 9.12 -3.73
C GLU A 40 18.81 7.96 -4.68
N ALA A 41 19.10 8.13 -5.96
CA ALA A 41 18.83 7.11 -6.96
C ALA A 41 19.81 5.92 -6.81
N ASP A 42 19.28 4.70 -6.83
CA ASP A 42 20.06 3.46 -6.95
C ASP A 42 19.75 2.86 -8.34
N PRO A 43 20.75 2.57 -9.19
CA PRO A 43 20.52 2.00 -10.52
C PRO A 43 19.70 0.69 -10.50
N ARG A 44 19.80 -0.08 -9.41
CA ARG A 44 19.07 -1.35 -9.25
C ARG A 44 17.62 -1.16 -8.81
N LEU A 45 17.32 -0.01 -8.16
CA LEU A 45 16.01 0.33 -7.61
C LEU A 45 15.68 1.78 -7.95
N PRO A 46 15.35 2.09 -9.20
CA PRO A 46 15.07 3.44 -9.66
C PRO A 46 13.88 4.05 -8.91
N GLY A 47 13.90 5.36 -8.78
CA GLY A 47 12.87 6.12 -8.06
C GLY A 47 13.31 6.56 -6.66
N THR A 48 13.06 7.82 -6.38
CA THR A 48 13.30 8.47 -5.08
C THR A 48 12.03 9.16 -4.62
N ILE A 49 11.99 9.65 -3.37
CA ILE A 49 10.85 10.47 -2.91
C ILE A 49 10.70 11.73 -3.76
N HIS A 50 11.80 12.28 -4.28
CA HIS A 50 11.80 13.49 -5.10
C HIS A 50 11.30 13.24 -6.53
N SER A 51 11.78 12.16 -7.19
CA SER A 51 11.28 11.80 -8.52
C SER A 51 9.80 11.42 -8.48
N ALA A 52 9.37 10.69 -7.42
CA ALA A 52 7.97 10.34 -7.22
C ALA A 52 7.10 11.59 -7.01
N ALA A 53 7.56 12.57 -6.22
CA ALA A 53 6.83 13.82 -6.05
C ALA A 53 6.68 14.57 -7.37
N ALA A 54 7.72 14.62 -8.21
CA ALA A 54 7.63 15.24 -9.54
C ALA A 54 6.61 14.53 -10.45
N GLU A 55 6.57 13.19 -10.45
CA GLU A 55 5.59 12.41 -11.22
C GLU A 55 4.14 12.65 -10.73
N ILE A 56 3.92 12.79 -9.42
CA ILE A 56 2.62 13.08 -8.82
C ILE A 56 2.13 14.47 -9.24
N VAL A 57 3.01 15.47 -9.20
CA VAL A 57 2.68 16.83 -9.67
C VAL A 57 2.36 16.82 -11.15
N ALA A 58 3.14 16.11 -11.98
CA ALA A 58 2.87 15.96 -13.41
C ALA A 58 1.54 15.26 -13.69
N ALA A 59 1.06 14.40 -12.77
CA ALA A 59 -0.25 13.74 -12.87
C ALA A 59 -1.43 14.63 -12.43
N GLY A 60 -1.21 15.85 -11.95
CA GLY A 60 -2.24 16.84 -11.62
C GLY A 60 -2.50 17.02 -10.11
N GLY A 61 -1.76 16.36 -9.23
CA GLY A 61 -1.87 16.51 -7.77
C GLY A 61 -0.85 17.47 -7.19
N GLN A 62 -0.86 17.57 -5.87
CA GLN A 62 0.21 18.19 -5.09
C GLN A 62 1.02 17.09 -4.38
N ALA A 63 2.31 17.30 -4.19
CA ALA A 63 3.17 16.31 -3.56
C ALA A 63 4.10 16.91 -2.51
N LEU A 64 4.29 16.17 -1.42
CA LEU A 64 5.30 16.44 -0.40
C LEU A 64 6.20 15.21 -0.25
N ALA A 65 7.48 15.35 -0.59
CA ALA A 65 8.48 14.31 -0.39
C ALA A 65 9.02 14.37 1.04
N VAL A 66 8.86 13.28 1.82
CA VAL A 66 9.36 13.23 3.20
C VAL A 66 10.18 11.97 3.41
N GLN A 67 11.45 12.15 3.75
CA GLN A 67 12.29 11.01 4.14
C GLN A 67 11.76 10.38 5.43
N THR A 68 11.34 9.14 5.38
CA THR A 68 10.67 8.48 6.50
C THR A 68 11.12 7.02 6.65
N ASP A 69 11.65 6.66 7.81
CA ASP A 69 11.81 5.25 8.21
C ASP A 69 10.63 4.86 9.12
N ILE A 70 9.73 4.04 8.62
CA ILE A 70 8.52 3.65 9.38
C ILE A 70 8.81 2.75 10.58
N ARG A 71 10.06 2.32 10.78
CA ARG A 71 10.50 1.59 11.97
C ARG A 71 10.86 2.53 13.13
N ASP A 72 11.08 3.81 12.82
CA ASP A 72 11.43 4.84 13.78
C ASP A 72 10.22 5.75 14.07
N GLU A 73 9.80 5.75 15.32
CA GLU A 73 8.65 6.52 15.78
C GLU A 73 8.83 8.01 15.58
N ALA A 74 10.00 8.54 15.92
CA ALA A 74 10.27 9.97 15.76
C ALA A 74 10.21 10.39 14.29
N SER A 75 10.73 9.55 13.38
CA SER A 75 10.66 9.76 11.94
C SER A 75 9.22 9.79 11.44
N VAL A 76 8.36 8.87 11.90
CA VAL A 76 6.95 8.82 11.51
C VAL A 76 6.20 10.03 12.03
N LEU A 77 6.36 10.38 13.30
CA LEU A 77 5.68 11.54 13.89
C LEU A 77 6.10 12.85 13.22
N ALA A 78 7.38 13.03 12.92
CA ALA A 78 7.88 14.19 12.17
C ALA A 78 7.30 14.27 10.76
N ALA A 79 7.16 13.14 10.06
CA ALA A 79 6.56 13.09 8.74
C ALA A 79 5.06 13.43 8.76
N MET A 80 4.31 12.93 9.74
CA MET A 80 2.90 13.29 9.94
C MET A 80 2.75 14.79 10.23
N ALA A 81 3.61 15.36 11.07
CA ALA A 81 3.59 16.79 11.37
C ALA A 81 3.86 17.65 10.11
N GLN A 82 4.81 17.25 9.26
CA GLN A 82 5.07 17.93 8.00
C GLN A 82 3.86 17.85 7.04
N ALA A 83 3.20 16.69 6.96
CA ALA A 83 2.00 16.53 6.17
C ALA A 83 0.88 17.47 6.63
N VAL A 84 0.67 17.58 7.94
CA VAL A 84 -0.34 18.48 8.53
C VAL A 84 0.02 19.95 8.29
N ALA A 85 1.28 20.33 8.45
CA ALA A 85 1.74 21.69 8.21
C ALA A 85 1.55 22.11 6.74
N GLN A 86 1.81 21.20 5.80
CA GLN A 86 1.72 21.47 4.36
C GLN A 86 0.27 21.46 3.83
N PHE A 87 -0.56 20.50 4.28
CA PHE A 87 -1.86 20.24 3.67
C PHE A 87 -3.05 20.39 4.64
N GLY A 88 -2.80 20.76 5.89
CA GLY A 88 -3.84 21.00 6.90
C GLY A 88 -4.38 19.75 7.60
N GLY A 89 -4.03 18.54 7.16
CA GLY A 89 -4.50 17.28 7.75
C GLY A 89 -4.20 16.06 6.89
N ILE A 90 -4.66 14.90 7.34
CA ILE A 90 -4.55 13.63 6.63
C ILE A 90 -5.93 12.98 6.59
N ASP A 91 -6.42 12.65 5.40
CA ASP A 91 -7.70 11.97 5.19
C ASP A 91 -7.52 10.47 4.98
N ILE A 92 -6.41 10.08 4.38
CA ILE A 92 -6.17 8.70 3.95
C ILE A 92 -4.75 8.29 4.31
N LEU A 93 -4.61 7.11 4.92
CA LEU A 93 -3.33 6.44 5.11
C LEU A 93 -3.25 5.23 4.21
N VAL A 94 -2.15 5.09 3.44
CA VAL A 94 -1.85 3.87 2.70
C VAL A 94 -0.59 3.22 3.27
N ASN A 95 -0.75 2.10 3.97
CA ASN A 95 0.34 1.26 4.47
C ASN A 95 0.82 0.34 3.34
N ASN A 96 1.72 0.85 2.50
CA ASN A 96 2.26 0.13 1.36
C ASN A 96 3.72 -0.31 1.55
N ALA A 97 4.50 0.36 2.41
CA ALA A 97 5.89 -0.04 2.65
C ALA A 97 5.97 -1.49 3.15
N SER A 98 6.86 -2.27 2.56
CA SER A 98 7.03 -3.69 2.90
C SER A 98 8.48 -4.12 2.74
N ALA A 99 8.90 -5.09 3.56
CA ALA A 99 10.15 -5.83 3.42
C ALA A 99 9.84 -7.30 3.11
N ILE A 100 10.61 -7.88 2.20
CA ILE A 100 10.42 -9.25 1.73
C ILE A 100 11.70 -10.07 1.90
N SER A 101 11.55 -11.32 2.34
CA SER A 101 12.57 -12.37 2.28
C SER A 101 11.87 -13.73 2.18
N LEU A 102 11.93 -14.33 0.99
CA LEU A 102 11.28 -15.61 0.69
C LEU A 102 12.29 -16.76 0.95
N THR A 103 12.66 -16.93 2.21
CA THR A 103 13.64 -17.94 2.64
C THR A 103 13.04 -18.89 3.65
N PRO A 104 13.38 -20.21 3.60
CA PRO A 104 12.95 -21.17 4.58
C PRO A 104 13.62 -20.90 5.95
N THR A 105 13.06 -21.47 7.01
CA THR A 105 13.51 -21.23 8.41
C THR A 105 15.02 -21.35 8.59
N PRO A 106 15.72 -22.40 8.10
CA PRO A 106 17.16 -22.52 8.28
C PRO A 106 18.00 -21.44 7.58
N ALA A 107 17.44 -20.83 6.53
CA ALA A 107 18.12 -19.82 5.69
C ALA A 107 17.68 -18.39 5.98
N THR A 108 16.81 -18.17 7.00
CA THR A 108 16.35 -16.84 7.37
C THR A 108 17.16 -16.28 8.54
N PRO A 109 18.12 -15.37 8.31
CA PRO A 109 18.84 -14.73 9.42
C PRO A 109 17.88 -13.88 10.26
N MET A 110 18.07 -13.85 11.60
CA MET A 110 17.22 -13.04 12.50
C MET A 110 17.20 -11.56 12.11
N LYS A 111 18.28 -11.00 11.60
CA LYS A 111 18.32 -9.64 11.05
C LYS A 111 17.27 -9.41 9.94
N ARG A 112 16.99 -10.42 9.11
CA ARG A 112 15.94 -10.36 8.07
C ARG A 112 14.55 -10.53 8.68
N PHE A 113 14.41 -11.41 9.65
CA PHE A 113 13.19 -11.55 10.43
C PHE A 113 12.81 -10.22 11.09
N ASP A 114 13.74 -9.62 11.85
CA ASP A 114 13.54 -8.35 12.55
C ASP A 114 13.20 -7.21 11.57
N LEU A 115 13.85 -7.18 10.38
CA LEU A 115 13.54 -6.20 9.35
C LEU A 115 12.10 -6.35 8.85
N MET A 116 11.67 -7.58 8.53
CA MET A 116 10.31 -7.84 8.05
C MET A 116 9.26 -7.46 9.10
N PHE A 117 9.45 -7.87 10.34
CA PHE A 117 8.53 -7.52 11.44
C PHE A 117 8.55 -6.03 11.75
N GLY A 118 9.72 -5.41 11.76
CA GLY A 118 9.88 -3.98 11.99
C GLY A 118 9.18 -3.12 10.94
N VAL A 119 9.28 -3.51 9.67
CA VAL A 119 8.65 -2.78 8.56
C VAL A 119 7.16 -3.15 8.43
N ASN A 120 6.86 -4.43 8.28
CA ASN A 120 5.52 -4.87 7.88
C ASN A 120 4.54 -4.80 9.06
N VAL A 121 4.91 -5.28 10.25
CA VAL A 121 4.00 -5.34 11.40
C VAL A 121 4.05 -4.04 12.20
N ARG A 122 5.21 -3.78 12.82
CA ARG A 122 5.37 -2.61 13.70
C ARG A 122 5.17 -1.30 12.94
N GLY A 123 5.71 -1.19 11.71
CA GLY A 123 5.58 0.01 10.89
C GLY A 123 4.13 0.29 10.48
N THR A 124 3.37 -0.74 10.10
CA THR A 124 1.93 -0.62 9.79
C THR A 124 1.14 -0.15 11.00
N TYR A 125 1.36 -0.76 12.17
CA TYR A 125 0.70 -0.37 13.40
C TYR A 125 1.04 1.06 13.79
N LEU A 126 2.33 1.42 13.80
CA LEU A 126 2.83 2.75 14.17
C LEU A 126 2.29 3.85 13.25
N CYS A 127 2.33 3.64 11.92
CA CYS A 127 1.80 4.63 10.98
C CYS A 127 0.30 4.83 11.17
N THR A 128 -0.45 3.76 11.43
CA THR A 128 -1.89 3.86 11.68
C THR A 128 -2.18 4.59 12.99
N GLN A 129 -1.46 4.29 14.06
CA GLN A 129 -1.56 4.98 15.35
C GLN A 129 -1.23 6.48 15.23
N ALA A 130 -0.16 6.81 14.52
CA ALA A 130 0.28 8.20 14.33
C ALA A 130 -0.70 9.01 13.45
N ALA A 131 -1.34 8.37 12.46
CA ALA A 131 -2.32 9.02 11.59
C ALA A 131 -3.69 9.19 12.28
N LEU A 132 -4.03 8.37 13.27
CA LEU A 132 -5.36 8.30 13.88
C LEU A 132 -5.93 9.68 14.33
N PRO A 133 -5.16 10.57 15.00
CA PRO A 133 -5.68 11.88 15.38
C PRO A 133 -6.16 12.73 14.18
N GLN A 134 -5.52 12.59 13.02
CA GLN A 134 -5.92 13.30 11.80
C GLN A 134 -7.10 12.63 11.11
N LEU A 135 -7.14 11.30 11.08
CA LEU A 135 -8.28 10.54 10.56
C LEU A 135 -9.57 10.81 11.35
N LEU A 136 -9.47 10.94 12.68
CA LEU A 136 -10.61 11.33 13.52
C LEU A 136 -11.13 12.74 13.17
N LYS A 137 -10.24 13.72 12.98
CA LYS A 137 -10.61 15.07 12.51
C LYS A 137 -11.25 15.02 11.14
N SER A 138 -10.70 14.23 10.22
CA SER A 138 -11.23 14.01 8.88
C SER A 138 -12.66 13.42 8.95
N ALA A 139 -12.90 12.44 9.81
CA ALA A 139 -14.22 11.85 10.04
C ALA A 139 -15.23 12.87 10.58
N GLN A 140 -14.84 13.65 11.59
CA GLN A 140 -15.68 14.72 12.17
C GLN A 140 -16.04 15.80 11.13
N ALA A 141 -15.13 16.07 10.21
CA ALA A 141 -15.36 17.01 9.10
C ALA A 141 -16.12 16.39 7.91
N GLY A 142 -16.58 15.13 8.01
CA GLY A 142 -17.30 14.43 6.94
C GLY A 142 -16.44 14.14 5.71
N ARG A 143 -15.12 14.04 5.85
CA ARG A 143 -14.17 13.90 4.74
C ARG A 143 -13.88 12.44 4.35
N ASN A 144 -14.67 11.47 4.79
CA ASN A 144 -14.60 10.07 4.36
C ASN A 144 -13.19 9.44 4.53
N PRO A 145 -12.67 9.33 5.77
CA PRO A 145 -11.30 8.86 6.00
C PRO A 145 -11.14 7.36 5.81
N HIS A 146 -9.98 6.96 5.25
CA HIS A 146 -9.63 5.57 5.00
C HIS A 146 -8.20 5.22 5.47
N VAL A 147 -8.04 3.98 5.92
CA VAL A 147 -6.76 3.29 6.02
C VAL A 147 -6.78 2.12 5.04
N LEU A 148 -5.84 2.08 4.11
CA LEU A 148 -5.65 0.98 3.18
C LEU A 148 -4.29 0.32 3.44
N THR A 149 -4.29 -0.98 3.68
CA THR A 149 -3.07 -1.76 3.90
C THR A 149 -2.83 -2.70 2.73
N MET A 150 -1.61 -2.71 2.18
CA MET A 150 -1.21 -3.68 1.16
C MET A 150 -0.89 -5.01 1.85
N GLY A 151 -1.95 -5.68 2.29
CA GLY A 151 -1.94 -6.91 3.08
C GLY A 151 -2.85 -7.98 2.49
N PRO A 152 -2.44 -9.27 2.52
CA PRO A 152 -3.19 -10.37 1.93
C PRO A 152 -4.42 -10.76 2.77
N PRO A 153 -5.37 -11.50 2.18
CA PRO A 153 -6.38 -12.19 2.96
C PRO A 153 -5.73 -13.19 3.92
N LEU A 154 -6.34 -13.37 5.10
CA LEU A 154 -5.83 -14.32 6.09
C LEU A 154 -6.23 -15.75 5.71
N SER A 155 -5.27 -16.66 5.63
CA SER A 155 -5.48 -18.07 5.40
C SER A 155 -4.55 -18.90 6.29
N MET A 156 -5.09 -19.90 6.97
CA MET A 156 -4.32 -20.81 7.82
C MET A 156 -3.85 -22.07 7.09
N LYS A 157 -3.90 -22.08 5.75
CA LYS A 157 -3.43 -23.21 4.95
C LYS A 157 -1.90 -23.30 5.02
N GLU A 158 -1.37 -24.49 5.34
CA GLU A 158 0.05 -24.75 5.56
C GLU A 158 0.94 -24.29 4.40
N HIS A 159 0.49 -24.47 3.15
CA HIS A 159 1.28 -24.15 1.97
C HIS A 159 1.65 -22.66 1.87
N TRP A 160 0.86 -21.75 2.48
CA TRP A 160 1.18 -20.33 2.56
C TRP A 160 2.26 -19.98 3.58
N PHE A 161 2.61 -20.92 4.46
CA PHE A 161 3.69 -20.77 5.46
C PHE A 161 4.95 -21.51 5.02
N LYS A 162 4.78 -22.64 4.34
CA LYS A 162 5.88 -23.52 3.94
C LYS A 162 6.90 -22.76 3.09
N ASN A 163 8.17 -22.88 3.44
CA ASN A 163 9.33 -22.26 2.78
C ASN A 163 9.54 -20.75 2.99
N HIS A 164 8.60 -20.02 3.60
CA HIS A 164 8.73 -18.60 3.88
C HIS A 164 7.93 -18.14 5.11
N THR A 165 7.95 -18.95 6.15
CA THR A 165 7.18 -18.74 7.40
C THR A 165 7.32 -17.33 7.95
N ALA A 166 8.54 -16.79 8.05
CA ALA A 166 8.78 -15.46 8.60
C ALA A 166 8.11 -14.35 7.77
N TYR A 167 8.13 -14.47 6.43
CA TYR A 167 7.46 -13.53 5.54
C TYR A 167 5.94 -13.59 5.67
N THR A 168 5.37 -14.80 5.67
CA THR A 168 3.93 -15.00 5.85
C THR A 168 3.45 -14.42 7.17
N MET A 169 4.14 -14.72 8.29
CA MET A 169 3.81 -14.13 9.59
C MET A 169 3.83 -12.60 9.56
N ALA A 170 4.85 -12.00 8.92
CA ALA A 170 4.97 -10.55 8.84
C ALA A 170 3.86 -9.94 7.96
N LYS A 171 3.50 -10.55 6.83
CA LYS A 171 2.40 -10.09 5.97
C LYS A 171 1.03 -10.26 6.65
N TYR A 172 0.80 -11.40 7.31
CA TYR A 172 -0.42 -11.60 8.10
C TYR A 172 -0.51 -10.65 9.29
N GLY A 173 0.61 -10.24 9.88
CA GLY A 173 0.64 -9.19 10.90
C GLY A 173 0.07 -7.85 10.39
N MET A 174 0.35 -7.47 9.13
CA MET A 174 -0.30 -6.30 8.50
C MET A 174 -1.82 -6.50 8.37
N SER A 175 -2.24 -7.69 7.96
CA SER A 175 -3.66 -8.03 7.81
C SER A 175 -4.39 -8.09 9.15
N MET A 176 -3.72 -8.56 10.21
CA MET A 176 -4.25 -8.52 11.58
C MET A 176 -4.44 -7.08 12.09
N CYS A 177 -3.54 -6.16 11.74
CA CYS A 177 -3.74 -4.72 12.00
C CYS A 177 -5.01 -4.21 11.30
N THR A 178 -5.24 -4.60 10.05
CA THR A 178 -6.48 -4.24 9.33
C THR A 178 -7.71 -4.72 10.09
N LEU A 179 -7.74 -5.98 10.50
CA LEU A 179 -8.88 -6.58 11.20
C LEU A 179 -9.16 -5.89 12.55
N GLY A 180 -8.11 -5.69 13.37
CA GLY A 180 -8.21 -5.03 14.67
C GLY A 180 -8.66 -3.57 14.54
N HIS A 181 -7.94 -2.78 13.74
CA HIS A 181 -8.26 -1.35 13.57
C HIS A 181 -9.64 -1.13 12.90
N ALA A 182 -10.09 -2.04 12.03
CA ALA A 182 -11.43 -1.94 11.46
C ALA A 182 -12.52 -2.03 12.55
N GLY A 183 -12.35 -2.91 13.53
CA GLY A 183 -13.24 -3.02 14.69
C GLY A 183 -13.19 -1.77 15.58
N GLU A 184 -11.98 -1.30 15.90
CA GLU A 184 -11.76 -0.14 16.76
C GLU A 184 -12.26 1.18 16.15
N PHE A 185 -12.08 1.37 14.83
CA PHE A 185 -12.33 2.67 14.18
C PHE A 185 -13.71 2.79 13.54
N ARG A 186 -14.45 1.69 13.39
CA ARG A 186 -15.82 1.68 12.85
C ARG A 186 -16.76 2.67 13.56
N PRO A 187 -16.79 2.77 14.92
CA PRO A 187 -17.64 3.74 15.60
C PRO A 187 -17.33 5.21 15.24
N HIS A 188 -16.14 5.47 14.75
CA HIS A 188 -15.71 6.81 14.36
C HIS A 188 -15.92 7.11 12.86
N GLY A 189 -16.45 6.16 12.09
CA GLY A 189 -16.68 6.34 10.65
C GLY A 189 -15.38 6.37 9.84
N ILE A 190 -14.32 5.69 10.30
CA ILE A 190 -13.06 5.52 9.61
C ILE A 190 -13.04 4.11 9.02
N ALA A 191 -12.87 4.00 7.71
CA ALA A 191 -12.70 2.71 7.03
C ALA A 191 -11.29 2.18 7.18
N VAL A 192 -11.16 0.88 7.44
CA VAL A 192 -9.86 0.19 7.42
C VAL A 192 -10.01 -1.08 6.60
N ASN A 193 -9.27 -1.18 5.49
CA ASN A 193 -9.34 -2.32 4.56
C ASN A 193 -7.94 -2.76 4.15
N SER A 194 -7.84 -3.98 3.65
CA SER A 194 -6.67 -4.49 2.95
C SER A 194 -6.94 -4.65 1.46
N LEU A 195 -5.89 -4.53 0.65
CA LEU A 195 -5.91 -4.82 -0.79
C LEU A 195 -4.69 -5.70 -1.12
N TRP A 196 -4.92 -6.73 -1.94
CA TRP A 196 -3.87 -7.66 -2.38
C TRP A 196 -4.03 -7.99 -3.87
N PRO A 197 -2.94 -8.20 -4.62
CA PRO A 197 -3.03 -8.61 -6.02
C PRO A 197 -3.34 -10.10 -6.15
N ARG A 198 -4.11 -10.48 -7.17
CA ARG A 198 -4.29 -11.89 -7.56
C ARG A 198 -3.07 -12.44 -8.26
N THR A 199 -2.41 -11.61 -9.04
CA THR A 199 -1.25 -11.97 -9.85
C THR A 199 -0.04 -11.15 -9.47
N ALA A 200 1.16 -11.65 -9.70
CA ALA A 200 2.40 -10.92 -9.48
C ALA A 200 2.40 -9.56 -10.19
N ILE A 201 2.90 -8.55 -9.52
CA ILE A 201 2.95 -7.17 -10.02
C ILE A 201 4.37 -6.80 -10.45
N ALA A 202 4.50 -6.30 -11.66
CA ALA A 202 5.76 -5.88 -12.26
C ALA A 202 6.37 -4.66 -11.55
N THR A 203 6.99 -4.91 -10.41
CA THR A 203 7.71 -3.90 -9.63
C THR A 203 9.22 -4.14 -9.67
N ALA A 204 10.02 -3.11 -9.40
CA ALA A 204 11.47 -3.27 -9.29
C ALA A 204 11.87 -4.31 -8.24
N ALA A 205 11.10 -4.47 -7.17
CA ALA A 205 11.34 -5.50 -6.16
C ALA A 205 11.13 -6.92 -6.71
N LEU A 206 10.12 -7.12 -7.55
CA LEU A 206 9.86 -8.42 -8.19
C LEU A 206 10.94 -8.77 -9.22
N GLN A 207 11.40 -7.79 -9.98
CA GLN A 207 12.49 -7.97 -10.97
C GLN A 207 13.81 -8.43 -10.36
N MET A 208 14.01 -8.22 -9.06
CA MET A 208 15.19 -8.71 -8.33
C MET A 208 15.10 -10.18 -7.93
N ILE A 209 13.94 -10.84 -8.11
CA ILE A 209 13.76 -12.26 -7.80
C ILE A 209 14.21 -13.09 -9.01
N PRO A 210 15.24 -13.93 -8.87
CA PRO A 210 15.72 -14.74 -9.98
C PRO A 210 14.64 -15.66 -10.54
N GLY A 211 14.55 -15.74 -11.87
CA GLY A 211 13.65 -16.67 -12.58
C GLY A 211 12.20 -16.16 -12.72
N VAL A 212 11.90 -14.94 -12.30
CA VAL A 212 10.58 -14.35 -12.52
C VAL A 212 10.50 -13.79 -13.95
N ASP A 213 9.55 -14.26 -14.72
CA ASP A 213 9.19 -13.69 -16.03
C ASP A 213 8.22 -12.52 -15.83
N VAL A 214 8.74 -11.29 -15.92
CA VAL A 214 7.96 -10.07 -15.75
C VAL A 214 6.88 -9.92 -16.83
N GLY A 215 7.06 -10.50 -18.00
CA GLY A 215 6.05 -10.52 -19.08
C GLY A 215 4.75 -11.22 -18.67
N ARG A 216 4.80 -12.09 -17.67
CA ARG A 216 3.65 -12.81 -17.09
C ARG A 216 3.07 -12.12 -15.85
N CYS A 217 3.34 -10.83 -15.67
CA CYS A 217 2.85 -10.03 -14.55
C CYS A 217 1.83 -8.99 -15.04
N ARG A 218 1.12 -8.41 -14.07
CA ARG A 218 0.36 -7.20 -14.30
C ARG A 218 1.12 -5.96 -13.84
N THR A 219 0.74 -4.82 -14.37
CA THR A 219 1.34 -3.54 -14.01
C THR A 219 0.76 -3.03 -12.69
N PRO A 220 1.47 -2.15 -11.95
CA PRO A 220 0.98 -1.59 -10.68
C PRO A 220 -0.34 -0.82 -10.79
N GLU A 221 -0.73 -0.40 -11.97
CA GLU A 221 -1.95 0.36 -12.26
C GLU A 221 -3.22 -0.42 -11.88
N ILE A 222 -3.21 -1.76 -11.94
CA ILE A 222 -4.35 -2.58 -11.49
C ILE A 222 -4.66 -2.33 -10.01
N LEU A 223 -3.63 -2.33 -9.16
CA LEU A 223 -3.78 -2.03 -7.74
C LEU A 223 -4.12 -0.55 -7.49
N ALA A 224 -3.62 0.33 -8.32
CA ALA A 224 -3.92 1.76 -8.20
C ALA A 224 -5.41 2.06 -8.49
N ASP A 225 -5.97 1.46 -9.52
CA ASP A 225 -7.39 1.61 -9.86
C ASP A 225 -8.29 0.89 -8.83
N ALA A 226 -7.92 -0.31 -8.37
CA ALA A 226 -8.64 -0.99 -7.29
C ALA A 226 -8.59 -0.20 -5.97
N ALA A 227 -7.43 0.33 -5.59
CA ALA A 227 -7.28 1.20 -4.42
C ALA A 227 -8.16 2.46 -4.54
N TYR A 228 -8.22 3.07 -5.71
CA TYR A 228 -9.06 4.23 -5.95
C TYR A 228 -10.54 3.94 -5.68
N LEU A 229 -11.06 2.81 -6.16
CA LEU A 229 -12.44 2.41 -5.92
C LEU A 229 -12.73 2.19 -4.43
N ILE A 230 -11.80 1.56 -3.71
CA ILE A 230 -11.92 1.37 -2.26
C ILE A 230 -11.89 2.72 -1.53
N LEU A 231 -10.93 3.59 -1.84
CA LEU A 231 -10.73 4.87 -1.15
C LEU A 231 -11.82 5.91 -1.46
N THR A 232 -12.59 5.71 -2.52
CA THR A 232 -13.75 6.55 -2.88
C THR A 232 -15.09 5.95 -2.47
N SER A 233 -15.11 4.74 -1.89
CA SER A 233 -16.31 4.14 -1.30
C SER A 233 -16.73 4.85 0.00
N ASP A 234 -17.91 4.57 0.52
CA ASP A 234 -18.35 5.10 1.81
C ASP A 234 -17.62 4.41 2.97
N ALA A 235 -16.85 5.17 3.73
CA ALA A 235 -16.07 4.68 4.87
C ALA A 235 -16.93 4.05 5.97
N ARG A 236 -18.19 4.41 6.08
CA ARG A 236 -19.11 3.88 7.11
C ARG A 236 -19.59 2.47 6.79
N THR A 237 -19.61 2.11 5.51
CA THR A 237 -20.13 0.81 5.04
C THR A 237 -19.04 -0.12 4.52
N THR A 238 -17.87 0.43 4.15
CA THR A 238 -16.79 -0.34 3.49
C THR A 238 -15.58 -0.43 4.43
N SER A 239 -15.64 -1.30 5.44
CA SER A 239 -14.57 -1.46 6.43
C SER A 239 -14.44 -2.91 6.90
N GLY A 240 -13.22 -3.38 7.12
CA GLY A 240 -12.91 -4.73 7.59
C GLY A 240 -12.77 -5.75 6.48
N ASN A 241 -12.61 -5.31 5.23
CA ASN A 241 -12.53 -6.19 4.07
C ASN A 241 -11.07 -6.48 3.69
N PHE A 242 -10.88 -7.65 3.09
CA PHE A 242 -9.65 -8.08 2.44
C PHE A 242 -9.95 -8.21 0.95
N PHE A 243 -9.70 -7.15 0.22
CA PHE A 243 -10.00 -7.05 -1.19
C PHE A 243 -8.91 -7.67 -2.07
N ILE A 244 -9.33 -8.24 -3.20
CA ILE A 244 -8.45 -8.65 -4.30
C ILE A 244 -8.68 -7.69 -5.46
N ASP A 245 -7.60 -7.28 -6.11
CA ASP A 245 -7.59 -6.22 -7.12
C ASP A 245 -8.60 -6.45 -8.26
N ASP A 246 -8.54 -7.61 -8.90
CA ASP A 246 -9.41 -7.97 -10.03
C ASP A 246 -10.88 -8.14 -9.62
N GLU A 247 -11.15 -8.60 -8.40
CA GLU A 247 -12.51 -8.70 -7.87
C GLU A 247 -13.13 -7.31 -7.66
N VAL A 248 -12.38 -6.38 -7.06
CA VAL A 248 -12.83 -4.99 -6.88
C VAL A 248 -13.15 -4.35 -8.24
N LEU A 249 -12.25 -4.50 -9.20
CA LEU A 249 -12.44 -3.95 -10.54
C LEU A 249 -13.66 -4.54 -11.24
N SER A 250 -13.81 -5.86 -11.20
CA SER A 250 -14.95 -6.57 -11.79
C SER A 250 -16.29 -6.13 -11.17
N GLN A 251 -16.36 -6.01 -9.84
CA GLN A 251 -17.56 -5.53 -9.13
C GLN A 251 -17.96 -4.10 -9.53
N HIS A 252 -17.02 -3.30 -10.03
CA HIS A 252 -17.26 -1.94 -10.52
C HIS A 252 -17.32 -1.86 -12.05
N GLY A 253 -17.52 -2.98 -12.74
CA GLY A 253 -17.77 -3.03 -14.18
C GLY A 253 -16.51 -2.92 -15.06
N VAL A 254 -15.31 -3.02 -14.48
CA VAL A 254 -14.05 -3.09 -15.24
C VAL A 254 -13.80 -4.56 -15.60
N ILE A 255 -14.24 -4.97 -16.79
CA ILE A 255 -14.19 -6.37 -17.23
C ILE A 255 -12.89 -6.66 -18.00
N ASP A 256 -12.46 -5.71 -18.85
CA ASP A 256 -11.21 -5.84 -19.60
C ASP A 256 -10.01 -5.47 -18.71
N LEU A 257 -9.30 -6.51 -18.29
CA LEU A 257 -8.08 -6.39 -17.47
C LEU A 257 -6.79 -6.50 -18.30
N ASP A 258 -6.89 -6.70 -19.61
CA ASP A 258 -5.69 -6.84 -20.46
C ASP A 258 -4.85 -5.56 -20.50
N ARG A 259 -5.49 -4.41 -20.35
CA ARG A 259 -4.81 -3.11 -20.23
C ARG A 259 -3.81 -3.02 -19.06
N TYR A 260 -3.89 -3.94 -18.09
CA TYR A 260 -2.97 -4.04 -16.97
C TYR A 260 -1.90 -5.13 -17.19
N SER A 261 -1.94 -5.85 -18.30
CA SER A 261 -0.94 -6.86 -18.63
C SER A 261 0.38 -6.20 -19.04
N VAL A 262 1.50 -6.68 -18.53
CA VAL A 262 2.82 -6.22 -19.00
C VAL A 262 3.00 -6.61 -20.47
N THR A 263 2.61 -7.84 -20.82
CA THR A 263 2.54 -8.30 -22.20
C THR A 263 1.06 -8.44 -22.59
N PRO A 264 0.53 -7.59 -23.48
CA PRO A 264 -0.86 -7.67 -23.92
C PRO A 264 -1.22 -9.06 -24.45
N GLY A 265 -2.43 -9.54 -24.12
CA GLY A 265 -2.91 -10.85 -24.52
C GLY A 265 -2.38 -12.02 -23.68
N THR A 266 -1.60 -11.76 -22.63
CA THR A 266 -1.15 -12.81 -21.70
C THR A 266 -2.33 -13.41 -20.95
N THR A 267 -2.43 -14.74 -20.94
CA THR A 267 -3.41 -15.52 -20.17
C THR A 267 -2.76 -16.35 -19.06
N ASP A 268 -1.46 -16.59 -19.14
CA ASP A 268 -0.67 -17.38 -18.19
C ASP A 268 0.07 -16.46 -17.22
N PHE A 269 -0.67 -15.83 -16.31
CA PHE A 269 -0.10 -14.96 -15.28
C PHE A 269 0.54 -15.76 -14.16
N ILE A 270 1.59 -15.20 -13.56
CA ILE A 270 2.15 -15.73 -12.31
C ILE A 270 1.18 -15.38 -11.17
N PRO A 271 0.62 -16.37 -10.44
CA PRO A 271 -0.22 -16.06 -9.28
C PRO A 271 0.62 -15.41 -8.17
N ASP A 272 0.02 -14.47 -7.43
CA ASP A 272 0.66 -13.93 -6.23
C ASP A 272 0.43 -14.86 -5.02
N PHE A 273 1.17 -14.64 -3.96
CA PHE A 273 1.04 -15.36 -2.70
C PHE A 273 -0.33 -15.10 -2.05
N PHE A 274 -0.83 -16.07 -1.27
CA PHE A 274 -1.98 -15.95 -0.37
C PHE A 274 -3.35 -15.86 -1.03
N VAL A 275 -3.45 -16.05 -2.33
CA VAL A 275 -4.70 -16.13 -3.09
C VAL A 275 -4.78 -17.51 -3.73
N ASP A 276 -5.86 -18.26 -3.43
CA ASP A 276 -6.12 -19.61 -4.00
C ASP A 276 -6.80 -19.52 -5.36
#